data_a9720a7566f7702b83fda84613fefffd
#
_entry.id   a9720a7566f7702b83fda84613fefffd
#
_cell.length_a   1.000
_cell.length_b   1.000
_cell.length_c   1.000
_cell.angle_alpha   90.00
_cell.angle_beta   90.00
_cell.angle_gamma   90.00
#
_symmetry.space_group_name_H-M   'P 1'
#
loop_
_entity.id
_entity.type
_entity.pdbx_description
1 polymer ?
#
loop_
_entity_poly.entity_id
_entity_poly.type
_entity_poly.pdbx_seq_one_letter_code
_entity_poly.pdbx_strand_id
1 'polypeptide(L)'
;MEQYTLDVFELLNFSTWHIAEANDLRATVECQLKIGQSAATVKITLDALPASLDPQSRSLMRFDCKVDWHERHQLLKFELPVNLWAQEATYDTAFGVHTRPTHRNTSWDMAKFEVAAHKFADYSEYGYGVAILNDCKYGYAVQGNVMAISLLRAPTMPDQEADQGEQEFAFAIYPHLGTYADSDVQAVALALNNPLKGQ
;
A
#
# COMPACT_ATOMS: atom_id res chain seq x y z
N MET A 1 -6.40 -29.92 -7.28
CA MET A 1 -6.63 -28.45 -7.10
C MET A 1 -6.71 -28.26 -5.60
N GLU A 2 -5.61 -27.84 -4.98
CA GLU A 2 -5.58 -27.55 -3.55
C GLU A 2 -6.48 -26.35 -3.29
N GLN A 3 -7.46 -26.53 -2.46
CA GLN A 3 -8.37 -25.50 -2.04
C GLN A 3 -7.65 -24.73 -0.93
N TYR A 4 -7.04 -23.58 -1.27
CA TYR A 4 -6.47 -22.70 -0.27
C TYR A 4 -7.63 -22.09 0.55
N THR A 5 -7.79 -22.57 1.76
CA THR A 5 -8.62 -21.90 2.76
C THR A 5 -7.82 -20.68 3.25
N LEU A 6 -8.25 -19.51 2.87
CA LEU A 6 -7.69 -18.26 3.40
C LEU A 6 -8.40 -17.98 4.72
N ASP A 7 -7.75 -18.30 5.82
CA ASP A 7 -8.13 -17.78 7.12
C ASP A 7 -7.62 -16.34 7.21
N VAL A 8 -8.54 -15.39 7.27
CA VAL A 8 -8.20 -13.96 7.41
C VAL A 8 -8.16 -13.63 8.90
N PHE A 9 -7.01 -13.14 9.35
CA PHE A 9 -6.85 -12.63 10.71
C PHE A 9 -6.69 -11.12 10.67
N GLU A 10 -7.58 -10.40 11.32
CA GLU A 10 -7.42 -8.96 11.51
C GLU A 10 -6.44 -8.69 12.67
N LEU A 11 -5.41 -7.90 12.39
CA LEU A 11 -4.47 -7.44 13.40
C LEU A 11 -5.00 -6.17 14.06
N LEU A 12 -5.86 -6.32 15.06
CA LEU A 12 -6.44 -5.19 15.80
C LEU A 12 -5.59 -4.74 16.99
N ASN A 13 -4.49 -5.42 17.31
CA ASN A 13 -3.71 -5.18 18.51
C ASN A 13 -2.42 -4.43 18.21
N PHE A 14 -2.49 -3.11 18.19
CA PHE A 14 -1.30 -2.29 18.43
C PHE A 14 -0.82 -2.57 19.85
N SER A 15 0.41 -3.06 20.01
CA SER A 15 0.97 -3.28 21.34
C SER A 15 1.27 -1.96 22.02
N THR A 16 1.79 -0.98 21.29
CA THR A 16 2.03 0.39 21.75
C THR A 16 2.01 1.37 20.56
N TRP A 17 1.70 2.61 20.84
CA TRP A 17 1.89 3.71 19.89
C TRP A 17 2.27 4.98 20.65
N HIS A 18 3.03 5.86 20.00
CA HIS A 18 3.38 7.16 20.56
C HIS A 18 3.59 8.18 19.44
N ILE A 19 3.49 9.45 19.80
CA ILE A 19 3.81 10.55 18.87
C ILE A 19 5.34 10.69 18.89
N ALA A 20 5.97 10.35 17.76
CA ALA A 20 7.42 10.46 17.60
C ALA A 20 7.86 11.87 17.24
N GLU A 21 7.04 12.61 16.48
CA GLU A 21 7.27 13.97 16.08
C GLU A 21 5.93 14.70 15.89
N ALA A 22 5.83 15.94 16.34
CA ALA A 22 4.69 16.81 16.05
C ALA A 22 5.16 18.27 16.04
N ASN A 23 5.16 18.87 14.84
CA ASN A 23 5.47 20.27 14.63
C ASN A 23 4.66 20.82 13.44
N ASP A 24 4.86 22.08 13.08
CA ASP A 24 4.10 22.73 12.01
C ASP A 24 4.37 22.15 10.61
N LEU A 25 5.44 21.38 10.44
CA LEU A 25 5.87 20.83 9.16
C LEU A 25 5.60 19.32 9.04
N ARG A 26 5.58 18.60 10.17
CA ARG A 26 5.48 17.15 10.17
C ARG A 26 4.80 16.61 11.42
N ALA A 27 3.96 15.62 11.22
CA ALA A 27 3.44 14.77 12.28
C ALA A 27 3.84 13.30 12.00
N THR A 28 4.43 12.63 12.99
CA THR A 28 4.82 11.23 12.91
C THR A 28 4.33 10.46 14.14
N VAL A 29 3.62 9.37 13.89
CA VAL A 29 3.22 8.40 14.91
C VAL A 29 4.01 7.13 14.69
N GLU A 30 4.60 6.58 15.74
CA GLU A 30 5.25 5.28 15.72
C GLU A 30 4.39 4.26 16.44
N CYS A 31 4.14 3.14 15.77
CA CYS A 31 3.33 2.03 16.25
C CYS A 31 4.17 0.76 16.31
N GLN A 32 3.99 -0.04 17.35
CA GLN A 32 4.55 -1.38 17.44
C GLN A 32 3.43 -2.42 17.33
N LEU A 33 3.64 -3.40 16.48
CA LEU A 33 2.71 -4.50 16.22
C LEU A 33 3.38 -5.82 16.58
N LYS A 34 2.61 -6.73 17.15
CA LYS A 34 3.03 -8.11 17.33
C LYS A 34 2.16 -9.00 16.45
N ILE A 35 2.80 -9.81 15.60
CA ILE A 35 2.16 -10.68 14.63
C ILE A 35 2.68 -12.09 14.89
N GLY A 36 1.94 -12.90 15.65
CA GLY A 36 2.42 -14.25 16.00
C GLY A 36 3.77 -14.22 16.73
N GLN A 37 4.81 -14.76 16.09
CA GLN A 37 6.20 -14.73 16.54
C GLN A 37 6.98 -13.52 16.02
N SER A 38 6.40 -12.78 15.07
CA SER A 38 6.98 -11.64 14.38
C SER A 38 6.66 -10.34 15.10
N ALA A 39 7.48 -9.31 14.86
CA ALA A 39 7.27 -7.97 15.37
C ALA A 39 7.45 -6.95 14.25
N ALA A 40 6.68 -5.87 14.29
CA ALA A 40 6.81 -4.78 13.35
C ALA A 40 6.78 -3.43 14.06
N THR A 41 7.61 -2.51 13.58
CA THR A 41 7.55 -1.09 13.90
C THR A 41 7.12 -0.34 12.65
N VAL A 42 6.05 0.44 12.76
CA VAL A 42 5.50 1.23 11.66
C VAL A 42 5.52 2.70 12.05
N LYS A 43 6.17 3.52 11.24
CA LYS A 43 6.12 4.99 11.36
C LYS A 43 5.13 5.51 10.33
N ILE A 44 4.12 6.22 10.80
CA ILE A 44 3.11 6.86 9.96
C ILE A 44 3.41 8.35 9.98
N THR A 45 3.78 8.89 8.82
CA THR A 45 4.19 10.29 8.68
C THR A 45 3.27 11.04 7.74
N LEU A 46 2.89 12.24 8.16
CA LEU A 46 2.16 13.21 7.35
C LEU A 46 2.96 14.53 7.36
N ASP A 47 3.37 14.98 6.18
CA ASP A 47 4.06 16.26 6.01
C ASP A 47 3.08 17.38 5.67
N ALA A 48 3.31 18.57 6.23
CA ALA A 48 2.57 19.76 5.87
C ALA A 48 2.93 20.17 4.43
N LEU A 49 1.92 20.58 3.66
CA LEU A 49 2.14 21.16 2.34
C LEU A 49 2.45 22.65 2.47
N PRO A 50 3.52 23.14 1.83
CA PRO A 50 3.75 24.58 1.74
C PRO A 50 2.56 25.30 1.13
N ALA A 51 2.18 26.45 1.68
CA ALA A 51 1.08 27.26 1.16
C ALA A 51 1.29 27.78 -0.27
N SER A 52 2.52 27.68 -0.79
CA SER A 52 2.90 28.05 -2.16
C SER A 52 2.64 26.97 -3.20
N LEU A 53 2.28 25.74 -2.78
CA LEU A 53 1.94 24.65 -3.72
C LEU A 53 0.55 24.86 -4.31
N ASP A 54 0.33 24.18 -5.43
CA ASP A 54 -0.97 24.11 -6.08
C ASP A 54 -2.07 23.74 -5.05
N PRO A 55 -3.19 24.49 -4.98
CA PRO A 55 -4.31 24.16 -4.11
C PRO A 55 -4.87 22.74 -4.28
N GLN A 56 -4.57 22.07 -5.39
CA GLN A 56 -4.95 20.70 -5.64
C GLN A 56 -3.96 19.68 -5.06
N SER A 57 -2.75 20.09 -4.70
CA SER A 57 -1.76 19.20 -4.07
C SER A 57 -2.29 18.65 -2.74
N ARG A 58 -1.99 17.40 -2.46
CA ARG A 58 -2.38 16.72 -1.22
C ARG A 58 -1.15 16.12 -0.56
N SER A 59 -1.13 16.10 0.77
CA SER A 59 -0.13 15.34 1.52
C SER A 59 -0.37 13.87 1.32
N LEU A 60 0.70 13.11 1.12
CA LEU A 60 0.65 11.66 1.22
C LEU A 60 0.82 11.23 2.67
N MET A 61 0.11 10.18 3.07
CA MET A 61 0.32 9.51 4.35
C MET A 61 1.31 8.37 4.12
N ARG A 62 2.55 8.54 4.59
CA ARG A 62 3.65 7.61 4.39
C ARG A 62 3.74 6.62 5.56
N PHE A 63 3.96 5.36 5.23
CA PHE A 63 4.21 4.26 6.16
C PHE A 63 5.62 3.73 5.92
N ASP A 64 6.51 3.92 6.88
CA ASP A 64 7.83 3.31 6.90
C ASP A 64 7.79 2.11 7.85
N CYS A 65 7.99 0.93 7.31
CA CYS A 65 7.82 -0.34 8.00
C CYS A 65 9.16 -1.04 8.21
N LYS A 66 9.42 -1.43 9.45
CA LYS A 66 10.51 -2.35 9.81
C LYS A 66 9.88 -3.57 10.48
N VAL A 67 10.07 -4.74 9.86
CA VAL A 67 9.43 -5.98 10.28
C VAL A 67 10.49 -7.04 10.50
N ASP A 68 10.49 -7.67 11.67
CA ASP A 68 11.23 -8.89 11.94
C ASP A 68 10.28 -10.08 11.78
N TRP A 69 10.35 -10.74 10.60
CA TRP A 69 9.35 -11.71 10.14
C TRP A 69 9.79 -13.14 10.40
N HIS A 70 8.96 -13.91 11.10
CA HIS A 70 9.21 -15.30 11.48
C HIS A 70 8.03 -16.24 11.17
N GLU A 71 7.01 -15.73 10.45
CA GLU A 71 5.87 -16.54 10.05
C GLU A 71 6.15 -17.28 8.74
N ARG A 72 5.54 -18.46 8.57
CA ARG A 72 5.61 -19.27 7.34
C ARG A 72 4.21 -19.49 6.78
N HIS A 73 4.10 -19.52 5.46
CA HIS A 73 2.82 -19.70 4.75
C HIS A 73 1.75 -18.66 5.11
N GLN A 74 2.18 -17.48 5.53
CA GLN A 74 1.30 -16.36 5.85
C GLN A 74 1.58 -15.18 4.92
N LEU A 75 0.52 -14.55 4.43
CA LEU A 75 0.56 -13.36 3.61
C LEU A 75 0.21 -12.16 4.47
N LEU A 76 1.18 -11.28 4.70
CA LEU A 76 0.94 -9.99 5.34
C LEU A 76 0.46 -8.99 4.30
N LYS A 77 -0.70 -8.41 4.51
CA LYS A 77 -1.30 -7.39 3.65
C LYS A 77 -1.65 -6.14 4.46
N PHE A 78 -1.59 -5.01 3.79
CA PHE A 78 -2.27 -3.81 4.24
C PHE A 78 -3.55 -3.65 3.42
N GLU A 79 -4.68 -3.49 4.09
CA GLU A 79 -6.00 -3.29 3.47
C GLU A 79 -6.56 -1.93 3.84
N LEU A 80 -7.07 -1.22 2.86
CA LEU A 80 -7.64 0.11 2.98
C LEU A 80 -9.06 0.10 2.41
N PRO A 81 -10.09 0.04 3.24
CA PRO A 81 -11.45 0.30 2.80
C PRO A 81 -11.61 1.78 2.45
N VAL A 82 -12.14 2.05 1.26
CA VAL A 82 -12.37 3.41 0.74
C VAL A 82 -13.84 3.59 0.36
N ASN A 83 -14.32 4.82 0.41
CA ASN A 83 -15.69 5.10 -0.01
C ASN A 83 -15.73 5.45 -1.51
N LEU A 84 -15.33 4.48 -2.33
CA LEU A 84 -15.26 4.55 -3.79
C LEU A 84 -15.93 3.33 -4.41
N TRP A 85 -16.62 3.51 -5.55
CA TRP A 85 -17.39 2.45 -6.22
C TRP A 85 -17.18 2.49 -7.74
N ALA A 86 -15.92 2.50 -8.19
CA ALA A 86 -15.59 2.38 -9.60
C ALA A 86 -15.52 0.89 -10.02
N GLN A 87 -15.80 0.61 -11.29
CA GLN A 87 -15.76 -0.75 -11.83
C GLN A 87 -14.35 -1.24 -12.14
N GLU A 88 -13.40 -0.32 -12.26
CA GLU A 88 -12.00 -0.59 -12.60
C GLU A 88 -11.06 0.18 -11.68
N ALA A 89 -9.88 -0.37 -11.45
CA ALA A 89 -8.75 0.29 -10.81
C ALA A 89 -7.58 0.34 -11.80
N THR A 90 -6.73 1.35 -11.67
CA THR A 90 -5.58 1.60 -12.53
C THR A 90 -4.29 1.20 -11.84
N TYR A 91 -3.43 0.47 -12.55
CA TYR A 91 -2.18 -0.09 -12.03
C TYR A 91 -0.99 0.37 -12.87
N ASP A 92 0.08 0.80 -12.22
CA ASP A 92 1.34 1.15 -12.89
C ASP A 92 2.01 -0.09 -13.50
N THR A 93 2.47 0.03 -14.72
CA THR A 93 3.22 -0.99 -15.45
C THR A 93 4.48 -0.41 -16.09
N ALA A 94 5.31 -1.26 -16.72
CA ALA A 94 6.61 -0.86 -17.21
C ALA A 94 6.60 0.34 -18.18
N PHE A 95 5.56 0.47 -19.01
CA PHE A 95 5.46 1.52 -20.05
C PHE A 95 4.12 2.27 -20.05
N GLY A 96 3.46 2.33 -18.92
CA GLY A 96 2.18 3.01 -18.80
C GLY A 96 1.34 2.44 -17.67
N VAL A 97 0.05 2.36 -17.89
CA VAL A 97 -0.88 1.85 -16.90
C VAL A 97 -1.77 0.76 -17.52
N HIS A 98 -2.31 -0.09 -16.65
CA HIS A 98 -3.27 -1.10 -17.03
C HIS A 98 -4.47 -1.05 -16.09
N THR A 99 -5.69 -1.05 -16.62
CA THR A 99 -6.92 -1.14 -15.82
C THR A 99 -7.31 -2.59 -15.58
N ARG A 100 -7.89 -2.85 -14.43
CA ARG A 100 -8.41 -4.17 -14.04
C ARG A 100 -9.73 -4.01 -13.31
N PRO A 101 -10.69 -4.95 -13.50
CA PRO A 101 -11.97 -4.90 -12.82
C PRO A 101 -11.80 -5.05 -11.30
N THR A 102 -12.68 -4.37 -10.56
CA THR A 102 -12.75 -4.43 -9.09
C THR A 102 -13.75 -5.49 -8.60
N HIS A 103 -14.37 -6.23 -9.51
CA HIS A 103 -15.31 -7.31 -9.24
C HIS A 103 -14.75 -8.70 -9.58
N ARG A 104 -15.38 -9.75 -9.07
CA ARG A 104 -15.04 -11.15 -9.34
C ARG A 104 -16.22 -11.89 -9.98
N ASN A 105 -16.71 -11.37 -11.11
CA ASN A 105 -17.91 -11.92 -11.76
C ASN A 105 -17.63 -13.15 -12.62
N THR A 106 -16.37 -13.41 -12.94
CA THR A 106 -15.95 -14.57 -13.73
C THR A 106 -14.97 -15.45 -12.95
N SER A 107 -14.82 -16.72 -13.36
CA SER A 107 -13.79 -17.61 -12.79
C SER A 107 -12.36 -17.11 -13.05
N TRP A 108 -12.15 -16.36 -14.12
CA TRP A 108 -10.89 -15.68 -14.42
C TRP A 108 -10.59 -14.56 -13.41
N ASP A 109 -11.59 -13.77 -13.04
CA ASP A 109 -11.43 -12.73 -12.04
C ASP A 109 -11.20 -13.33 -10.65
N MET A 110 -11.92 -14.41 -10.33
CA MET A 110 -11.74 -15.15 -9.08
C MET A 110 -10.34 -15.74 -8.92
N ALA A 111 -9.67 -16.11 -10.03
CA ALA A 111 -8.31 -16.65 -10.00
C ALA A 111 -7.23 -15.58 -9.80
N LYS A 112 -7.57 -14.29 -9.93
CA LYS A 112 -6.66 -13.16 -9.76
C LYS A 112 -6.72 -12.63 -8.32
N PHE A 113 -6.16 -13.37 -7.37
CA PHE A 113 -6.13 -12.94 -5.97
C PHE A 113 -5.27 -11.69 -5.76
N GLU A 114 -4.12 -11.65 -6.43
CA GLU A 114 -3.19 -10.54 -6.45
C GLU A 114 -2.78 -10.25 -7.88
N VAL A 115 -2.58 -8.99 -8.19
CA VAL A 115 -2.13 -8.53 -9.50
C VAL A 115 -0.86 -7.71 -9.35
N ALA A 116 0.02 -7.82 -10.34
CA ALA A 116 1.27 -7.06 -10.31
C ALA A 116 1.02 -5.61 -10.73
N ALA A 117 1.61 -4.69 -9.97
CA ALA A 117 1.82 -3.31 -10.35
C ALA A 117 3.19 -2.86 -9.86
N HIS A 118 3.71 -1.72 -10.36
CA HIS A 118 5.02 -1.25 -9.95
C HIS A 118 4.89 -0.20 -8.84
N LYS A 119 4.80 1.08 -9.18
CA LYS A 119 4.88 2.16 -8.19
C LYS A 119 3.56 2.46 -7.50
N PHE A 120 2.43 2.12 -8.13
CA PHE A 120 1.13 2.42 -7.55
C PHE A 120 -0.01 1.52 -8.09
N ALA A 121 -1.08 1.48 -7.29
CA ALA A 121 -2.42 1.15 -7.72
C ALA A 121 -3.35 2.31 -7.34
N ASP A 122 -4.15 2.78 -8.28
CA ASP A 122 -5.11 3.87 -8.13
C ASP A 122 -6.53 3.35 -8.23
N TYR A 123 -7.37 3.82 -7.34
CA TYR A 123 -8.79 3.56 -7.36
C TYR A 123 -9.55 4.88 -7.28
N SER A 124 -10.19 5.28 -8.36
CA SER A 124 -10.77 6.60 -8.50
C SER A 124 -12.11 6.60 -9.24
N GLU A 125 -12.92 7.58 -8.93
CA GLU A 125 -14.15 7.92 -9.62
C GLU A 125 -14.14 9.42 -9.97
N TYR A 126 -15.21 9.94 -10.59
CA TYR A 126 -15.23 11.29 -11.15
C TYR A 126 -14.84 12.41 -10.16
N GLY A 127 -15.20 12.28 -8.88
CA GLY A 127 -14.99 13.35 -7.90
C GLY A 127 -13.62 13.31 -7.20
N TYR A 128 -13.14 12.10 -6.90
CA TYR A 128 -11.87 11.90 -6.21
C TYR A 128 -11.37 10.46 -6.35
N GLY A 129 -10.12 10.25 -5.98
CA GLY A 129 -9.51 8.94 -5.93
C GLY A 129 -8.52 8.80 -4.79
N VAL A 130 -8.07 7.57 -4.61
CA VAL A 130 -7.02 7.20 -3.66
C VAL A 130 -6.05 6.27 -4.35
N ALA A 131 -4.77 6.56 -4.25
CA ALA A 131 -3.71 5.68 -4.72
C ALA A 131 -2.94 5.09 -3.54
N ILE A 132 -2.58 3.81 -3.64
CA ILE A 132 -1.56 3.18 -2.79
C ILE A 132 -0.26 3.19 -3.59
N LEU A 133 0.74 3.89 -3.06
CA LEU A 133 2.08 4.00 -3.63
C LEU A 133 3.03 3.10 -2.86
N ASN A 134 4.10 2.61 -3.50
CA ASN A 134 5.12 1.81 -2.81
C ASN A 134 6.52 2.02 -3.39
N ASP A 135 7.53 1.52 -2.67
CA ASP A 135 8.92 1.53 -3.10
C ASP A 135 9.41 0.17 -3.65
N CYS A 136 8.90 -0.96 -3.14
CA CYS A 136 9.42 -2.28 -3.50
C CYS A 136 8.39 -3.43 -3.40
N LYS A 137 7.10 -3.14 -3.18
CA LYS A 137 6.04 -4.16 -3.02
C LYS A 137 5.10 -4.14 -4.21
N TYR A 138 5.07 -5.23 -5.00
CA TYR A 138 4.45 -5.25 -6.32
C TYR A 138 3.15 -6.05 -6.42
N GLY A 139 2.66 -6.59 -5.30
CA GLY A 139 1.39 -7.31 -5.24
C GLY A 139 0.26 -6.41 -4.78
N TYR A 140 -0.81 -6.30 -5.56
CA TYR A 140 -1.97 -5.48 -5.24
C TYR A 140 -3.28 -6.22 -5.47
N ALA A 141 -4.31 -5.81 -4.76
CA ALA A 141 -5.68 -6.18 -5.06
C ALA A 141 -6.59 -4.97 -4.84
N VAL A 142 -7.56 -4.78 -5.71
CA VAL A 142 -8.69 -3.88 -5.46
C VAL A 142 -9.95 -4.69 -5.71
N GLN A 143 -10.75 -4.87 -4.66
CA GLN A 143 -11.97 -5.66 -4.72
C GLN A 143 -13.12 -4.95 -4.04
N GLY A 144 -14.16 -4.68 -4.79
CA GLY A 144 -15.26 -3.84 -4.33
C GLY A 144 -14.71 -2.46 -3.94
N ASN A 145 -14.84 -2.12 -2.67
CA ASN A 145 -14.34 -0.86 -2.13
C ASN A 145 -13.08 -1.03 -1.24
N VAL A 146 -12.38 -2.15 -1.33
CA VAL A 146 -11.16 -2.40 -0.55
C VAL A 146 -9.97 -2.44 -1.47
N MET A 147 -8.99 -1.57 -1.23
CA MET A 147 -7.67 -1.62 -1.82
C MET A 147 -6.72 -2.38 -0.92
N ALA A 148 -5.81 -3.16 -1.49
CA ALA A 148 -4.82 -3.89 -0.72
C ALA A 148 -3.45 -3.90 -1.39
N ILE A 149 -2.39 -3.94 -0.58
CA ILE A 149 -1.02 -4.18 -1.01
C ILE A 149 -0.43 -5.34 -0.20
N SER A 150 0.22 -6.27 -0.89
CA SER A 150 0.90 -7.41 -0.32
C SER A 150 2.29 -7.01 0.15
N LEU A 151 2.57 -7.16 1.43
CA LEU A 151 3.81 -6.70 2.06
C LEU A 151 4.84 -7.81 2.19
N LEU A 152 4.47 -8.96 2.76
CA LEU A 152 5.32 -10.14 2.90
C LEU A 152 4.51 -11.39 2.61
N ARG A 153 5.12 -12.39 1.96
CA ARG A 153 4.44 -13.61 1.54
C ARG A 153 5.00 -14.86 2.22
N ALA A 154 6.28 -14.83 2.61
CA ALA A 154 7.01 -15.96 3.19
C ALA A 154 6.83 -17.28 2.41
N PRO A 155 7.11 -17.32 1.09
CA PRO A 155 7.04 -18.55 0.32
C PRO A 155 8.14 -19.51 0.79
N THR A 156 7.93 -20.80 0.58
CA THR A 156 8.92 -21.83 0.91
C THR A 156 9.58 -22.48 -0.32
N MET A 157 9.25 -21.97 -1.50
CA MET A 157 9.80 -22.43 -2.77
C MET A 157 10.00 -21.23 -3.72
N PRO A 158 11.12 -21.11 -4.41
CA PRO A 158 12.31 -21.99 -4.40
C PRO A 158 13.20 -21.82 -3.18
N ASP A 159 13.11 -20.70 -2.45
CA ASP A 159 13.85 -20.42 -1.23
C ASP A 159 12.97 -20.69 -0.01
N GLN A 160 13.45 -21.55 0.89
CA GLN A 160 12.71 -21.93 2.10
C GLN A 160 12.74 -20.83 3.18
N GLU A 161 13.67 -19.90 3.10
CA GLU A 161 13.85 -18.81 4.06
C GLU A 161 13.46 -17.44 3.45
N ALA A 162 12.75 -17.45 2.32
CA ALA A 162 12.30 -16.22 1.69
C ALA A 162 11.44 -15.38 2.64
N ASP A 163 11.67 -14.06 2.66
CA ASP A 163 11.06 -13.06 3.53
C ASP A 163 11.36 -13.23 5.04
N GLN A 164 12.15 -14.22 5.48
CA GLN A 164 12.47 -14.39 6.89
C GLN A 164 13.46 -13.34 7.40
N GLY A 165 13.33 -12.94 8.69
CA GLY A 165 14.20 -11.98 9.36
C GLY A 165 13.80 -10.52 9.12
N GLU A 166 14.78 -9.62 9.23
CA GLU A 166 14.53 -8.17 9.14
C GLU A 166 14.22 -7.73 7.70
N GLN A 167 13.08 -7.05 7.55
CA GLN A 167 12.59 -6.48 6.30
C GLN A 167 12.29 -4.99 6.50
N GLU A 168 12.74 -4.15 5.56
CA GLU A 168 12.42 -2.73 5.54
C GLU A 168 11.76 -2.36 4.21
N PHE A 169 10.64 -1.65 4.26
CA PHE A 169 9.92 -1.18 3.08
C PHE A 169 9.03 0.00 3.44
N ALA A 170 8.67 0.78 2.43
CA ALA A 170 7.72 1.88 2.59
C ALA A 170 6.59 1.81 1.58
N PHE A 171 5.43 2.28 2.00
CA PHE A 171 4.30 2.55 1.11
C PHE A 171 3.58 3.82 1.57
N ALA A 172 2.70 4.33 0.75
CA ALA A 172 1.95 5.54 1.09
C ALA A 172 0.53 5.50 0.56
N ILE A 173 -0.37 6.19 1.25
CA ILE A 173 -1.73 6.50 0.78
C ILE A 173 -1.72 7.93 0.24
N TYR A 174 -2.19 8.11 -0.98
CA TYR A 174 -2.28 9.39 -1.64
C TYR A 174 -3.71 9.66 -2.12
N PRO A 175 -4.49 10.50 -1.42
CA PRO A 175 -5.78 10.97 -1.90
C PRO A 175 -5.58 12.06 -2.96
N HIS A 176 -6.42 12.07 -4.00
CA HIS A 176 -6.36 13.08 -5.06
C HIS A 176 -7.77 13.44 -5.55
N LEU A 177 -7.88 14.56 -6.26
CA LEU A 177 -9.13 14.97 -6.90
C LEU A 177 -9.22 14.37 -8.30
N GLY A 178 -10.45 14.12 -8.76
CA GLY A 178 -10.75 13.62 -10.09
C GLY A 178 -10.33 12.17 -10.29
N THR A 179 -10.31 11.76 -11.55
CA THR A 179 -9.89 10.42 -11.96
C THR A 179 -8.37 10.32 -11.97
N TYR A 180 -7.85 9.10 -12.16
CA TYR A 180 -6.41 8.88 -12.38
C TYR A 180 -5.84 9.81 -13.49
N ALA A 181 -6.56 9.97 -14.60
CA ALA A 181 -6.10 10.77 -15.74
C ALA A 181 -5.98 12.27 -15.43
N ASP A 182 -6.74 12.76 -14.46
CA ASP A 182 -6.74 14.16 -14.04
C ASP A 182 -5.74 14.40 -12.87
N SER A 183 -5.17 13.32 -12.32
CA SER A 183 -4.35 13.35 -11.11
C SER A 183 -2.85 13.45 -11.40
N ASP A 184 -2.09 13.76 -10.38
CA ASP A 184 -0.62 13.74 -10.36
C ASP A 184 -0.02 12.48 -9.72
N VAL A 185 -0.82 11.43 -9.51
CA VAL A 185 -0.42 10.16 -8.89
C VAL A 185 0.90 9.62 -9.45
N GLN A 186 1.06 9.63 -10.77
CA GLN A 186 2.28 9.15 -11.42
C GLN A 186 3.52 9.95 -11.02
N ALA A 187 3.41 11.28 -10.94
CA ALA A 187 4.51 12.16 -10.56
C ALA A 187 4.86 11.98 -9.07
N VAL A 188 3.85 11.87 -8.20
CA VAL A 188 4.03 11.63 -6.77
C VAL A 188 4.66 10.27 -6.51
N ALA A 189 4.20 9.22 -7.20
CA ALA A 189 4.78 7.88 -7.09
C ALA A 189 6.23 7.84 -7.58
N LEU A 190 6.56 8.59 -8.65
CA LEU A 190 7.93 8.73 -9.12
C LEU A 190 8.81 9.46 -8.10
N ALA A 191 8.31 10.53 -7.48
CA ALA A 191 9.03 11.28 -6.44
C ALA A 191 9.27 10.44 -5.19
N LEU A 192 8.31 9.61 -4.77
CA LEU A 192 8.47 8.66 -3.65
C LEU A 192 9.64 7.69 -3.90
N ASN A 193 9.78 7.20 -5.15
CA ASN A 193 10.80 6.22 -5.54
C ASN A 193 12.15 6.87 -5.88
N ASN A 194 12.18 8.15 -6.18
CA ASN A 194 13.37 8.92 -6.52
C ASN A 194 13.44 10.21 -5.67
N PRO A 195 13.61 10.10 -4.36
CA PRO A 195 13.66 11.27 -3.51
C PRO A 195 14.86 12.15 -3.87
N LEU A 196 14.67 13.46 -3.83
CA LEU A 196 15.76 14.42 -3.99
C LEU A 196 16.78 14.20 -2.88
N LYS A 197 18.03 13.93 -3.26
CA LYS A 197 19.14 13.88 -2.32
C LYS A 197 19.67 15.31 -2.16
N GLY A 198 19.50 15.89 -0.97
CA GLY A 198 20.21 17.12 -0.61
C GLY A 198 21.74 16.88 -0.65
N GLN A 199 22.48 17.80 -1.24
CA GLN A 199 23.94 17.84 -1.15
C GLN A 199 24.35 18.49 0.16
#